data_bb595e73aeff8b1d97bf022241381b5b
#
_entry.id   bb595e73aeff8b1d97bf022241381b5b
#
_cell.length_a   1.000
_cell.length_b   1.000
_cell.length_c   1.000
_cell.angle_alpha   90.00
_cell.angle_beta   90.00
_cell.angle_gamma   90.00
#
_symmetry.space_group_name_H-M   'P 1'
#
loop_
_entity.id
_entity.type
_entity.pdbx_description
1 polymer ?
#
loop_
_entity_poly.entity_id
_entity_poly.type
_entity_poly.pdbx_seq_one_letter_code
_entity_poly.pdbx_strand_id
1 'polypeptide(L)'
;MSMLNQFFDYKPEVLALDEKALALCQPYFKQMEDIRDYNQLKMLKAFADTQMSSTDMLGTTGYGLWDSGRAKLEQIFAEVMGAEDALVRSQFQSGTHTLAVALFGLLRAGDTLLAATDRKSTRLNSSHSV
;
A
#
# COMPACT_ATOMS: atom_id res chain seq x y z
N MET A 1 -26.88 12.41 23.55
CA MET A 1 -26.88 13.61 22.68
C MET A 1 -25.65 13.49 21.78
N SER A 2 -25.84 13.36 20.48
CA SER A 2 -24.71 13.24 19.54
C SER A 2 -23.83 14.50 19.61
N MET A 3 -22.51 14.36 19.55
CA MET A 3 -21.58 15.49 19.51
C MET A 3 -21.91 16.45 18.35
N LEU A 4 -22.46 15.92 17.26
CA LEU A 4 -22.92 16.70 16.10
C LEU A 4 -23.95 17.76 16.45
N ASN A 5 -24.86 17.50 17.41
CA ASN A 5 -25.89 18.45 17.84
C ASN A 5 -25.35 19.64 18.64
N GLN A 6 -24.07 19.60 19.02
CA GLN A 6 -23.44 20.78 19.68
C GLN A 6 -23.02 21.84 18.64
N PHE A 7 -22.87 21.44 17.39
CA PHE A 7 -22.34 22.30 16.32
C PHE A 7 -23.32 22.54 15.18
N PHE A 8 -24.27 21.62 15.00
CA PHE A 8 -25.21 21.64 13.85
C PHE A 8 -26.61 21.33 14.32
N ASP A 9 -27.61 22.02 13.78
CA ASP A 9 -29.03 21.82 14.06
C ASP A 9 -29.63 20.80 13.08
N TYR A 10 -29.45 19.51 13.37
CA TYR A 10 -30.03 18.42 12.56
C TYR A 10 -31.43 18.05 13.10
N LYS A 11 -32.33 17.72 12.19
CA LYS A 11 -33.65 17.18 12.55
C LYS A 11 -33.51 15.84 13.30
N PRO A 12 -34.31 15.58 14.32
CA PRO A 12 -34.24 14.35 15.12
C PRO A 12 -34.36 13.07 14.28
N GLU A 13 -35.18 13.11 13.22
CA GLU A 13 -35.38 11.95 12.33
C GLU A 13 -34.09 11.59 11.58
N VAL A 14 -33.28 12.58 11.19
CA VAL A 14 -32.00 12.37 10.51
C VAL A 14 -30.99 11.73 11.45
N LEU A 15 -30.93 12.18 12.69
CA LEU A 15 -30.05 11.61 13.72
C LEU A 15 -30.44 10.16 14.07
N ALA A 16 -31.72 9.88 14.17
CA ALA A 16 -32.21 8.53 14.42
C ALA A 16 -31.90 7.57 13.25
N LEU A 17 -31.94 8.08 12.01
CA LEU A 17 -31.54 7.32 10.83
C LEU A 17 -30.03 7.04 10.80
N ASP A 18 -29.22 8.06 11.13
CA ASP A 18 -27.76 7.93 11.24
C ASP A 18 -27.37 6.89 12.30
N GLU A 19 -27.95 6.94 13.48
CA GLU A 19 -27.70 5.95 14.53
C GLU A 19 -28.03 4.50 14.09
N LYS A 20 -29.14 4.33 13.38
CA LYS A 20 -29.51 3.00 12.82
C LYS A 20 -28.51 2.54 11.75
N ALA A 21 -28.11 3.44 10.86
CA ALA A 21 -27.13 3.14 9.82
C ALA A 21 -25.78 2.76 10.43
N LEU A 22 -25.31 3.51 11.40
CA LEU A 22 -24.06 3.24 12.13
C LEU A 22 -24.13 1.86 12.84
N ALA A 23 -25.24 1.56 13.50
CA ALA A 23 -25.42 0.25 14.17
C ALA A 23 -25.34 -0.92 13.20
N LEU A 24 -25.91 -0.79 11.99
CA LEU A 24 -25.82 -1.80 10.94
C LEU A 24 -24.41 -1.94 10.36
N CYS A 25 -23.66 -0.83 10.27
CA CYS A 25 -22.31 -0.82 9.70
C CYS A 25 -21.23 -1.26 10.70
N GLN A 26 -21.47 -1.17 12.01
CA GLN A 26 -20.50 -1.46 13.07
C GLN A 26 -19.72 -2.77 12.89
N PRO A 27 -20.35 -3.92 12.57
CA PRO A 27 -19.62 -5.17 12.38
C PRO A 27 -18.61 -5.10 11.22
N TYR A 28 -18.99 -4.40 10.16
CA TYR A 28 -18.11 -4.19 8.99
C TYR A 28 -16.98 -3.23 9.31
N PHE A 29 -17.26 -2.14 10.04
CA PHE A 29 -16.23 -1.21 10.49
C PHE A 29 -15.21 -1.91 11.38
N LYS A 30 -15.66 -2.74 12.32
CA LYS A 30 -14.76 -3.51 13.18
C LYS A 30 -13.84 -4.42 12.37
N GLN A 31 -14.37 -5.14 11.38
CA GLN A 31 -13.57 -5.97 10.50
C GLN A 31 -12.53 -5.15 9.72
N MET A 32 -12.91 -3.99 9.20
CA MET A 32 -11.98 -3.10 8.49
C MET A 32 -10.90 -2.53 9.42
N GLU A 33 -11.26 -2.19 10.66
CA GLU A 33 -10.32 -1.73 11.68
C GLU A 33 -9.29 -2.82 12.01
N ASP A 34 -9.72 -4.06 12.20
CA ASP A 34 -8.81 -5.17 12.50
C ASP A 34 -7.81 -5.40 11.34
N ILE A 35 -8.27 -5.31 10.09
CA ILE A 35 -7.41 -5.39 8.90
C ILE A 35 -6.43 -4.21 8.85
N ARG A 36 -6.92 -3.00 9.09
CA ARG A 36 -6.10 -1.78 9.13
C ARG A 36 -5.02 -1.91 10.19
N ASP A 37 -5.38 -2.26 11.40
CA ASP A 37 -4.48 -2.30 12.54
C ASP A 37 -3.40 -3.39 12.35
N TYR A 38 -3.79 -4.56 11.84
CA TYR A 38 -2.84 -5.61 11.48
C TYR A 38 -1.80 -5.11 10.45
N ASN A 39 -2.25 -4.49 9.37
CA ASN A 39 -1.34 -3.99 8.33
C ASN A 39 -0.48 -2.83 8.83
N GLN A 40 -1.02 -1.94 9.66
CA GLN A 40 -0.27 -0.86 10.25
C GLN A 40 0.83 -1.38 11.18
N LEU A 41 0.53 -2.34 12.04
CA LEU A 41 1.51 -2.95 12.93
C LEU A 41 2.60 -3.69 12.15
N LYS A 42 2.23 -4.37 11.07
CA LYS A 42 3.20 -5.01 10.16
C LYS A 42 4.19 -4.00 9.56
N MET A 43 3.67 -2.86 9.09
CA MET A 43 4.51 -1.77 8.57
C MET A 43 5.42 -1.18 9.66
N LEU A 44 4.87 -0.86 10.82
CA LEU A 44 5.65 -0.31 11.94
C LEU A 44 6.76 -1.26 12.39
N LYS A 45 6.47 -2.57 12.42
CA LYS A 45 7.48 -3.57 12.72
C LYS A 45 8.63 -3.54 11.71
N ALA A 46 8.34 -3.56 10.42
CA ALA A 46 9.36 -3.50 9.37
C ALA A 46 10.23 -2.24 9.47
N PHE A 47 9.65 -1.08 9.79
CA PHE A 47 10.39 0.16 10.04
C PHE A 47 11.28 0.06 11.28
N ALA A 48 10.80 -0.57 12.35
CA ALA A 48 11.58 -0.75 13.58
C ALA A 48 12.74 -1.75 13.37
N ASP A 49 12.49 -2.87 12.72
CA ASP A 49 13.50 -3.92 12.47
C ASP A 49 14.63 -3.40 11.57
N THR A 50 14.31 -2.58 10.57
CA THR A 50 15.31 -1.93 9.71
C THR A 50 15.98 -0.71 10.34
N GLN A 51 15.55 -0.31 11.56
CA GLN A 51 16.04 0.90 12.22
C GLN A 51 15.97 2.13 11.32
N MET A 52 14.83 2.28 10.62
CA MET A 52 14.59 3.44 9.74
C MET A 52 14.60 4.73 10.55
N SER A 53 15.32 5.73 10.06
CA SER A 53 15.48 7.02 10.72
C SER A 53 15.19 8.20 9.78
N SER A 54 15.08 9.40 10.32
CA SER A 54 14.87 10.60 9.51
C SER A 54 16.04 10.89 8.55
N THR A 55 17.24 10.44 8.88
CA THR A 55 18.42 10.59 7.98
C THR A 55 18.32 9.72 6.73
N ASP A 56 17.64 8.58 6.83
CA ASP A 56 17.41 7.68 5.69
C ASP A 56 16.40 8.25 4.68
N MET A 57 15.63 9.27 5.07
CA MET A 57 14.68 9.99 4.22
C MET A 57 15.28 11.20 3.51
N LEU A 58 16.54 11.52 3.77
CA LEU A 58 17.23 12.60 3.08
C LEU A 58 17.51 12.22 1.62
N GLY A 59 17.52 13.22 0.74
CA GLY A 59 17.87 13.02 -0.67
C GLY A 59 19.31 12.52 -0.82
N THR A 60 19.51 11.61 -1.77
CA THR A 60 20.82 11.05 -2.12
C THR A 60 21.20 11.41 -3.54
N THR A 61 22.51 11.33 -3.86
CA THR A 61 23.00 11.55 -5.22
C THR A 61 22.72 10.38 -6.17
N GLY A 62 22.38 9.21 -5.62
CA GLY A 62 22.16 7.98 -6.38
C GLY A 62 23.45 7.24 -6.79
N TYR A 63 24.61 7.71 -6.34
CA TYR A 63 25.92 7.11 -6.67
C TYR A 63 26.45 6.16 -5.58
N GLY A 64 25.56 5.65 -4.71
CA GLY A 64 25.94 4.71 -3.65
C GLY A 64 26.54 5.36 -2.39
N LEU A 65 26.77 6.65 -2.40
CA LEU A 65 27.20 7.42 -1.24
C LEU A 65 25.96 7.92 -0.50
N TRP A 66 25.82 7.54 0.77
CA TRP A 66 24.67 7.94 1.61
C TRP A 66 23.33 7.37 1.15
N ASP A 67 23.33 6.18 0.54
CA ASP A 67 22.16 5.49 -0.01
C ASP A 67 21.53 4.48 0.98
N SER A 68 21.81 4.59 2.27
CA SER A 68 21.27 3.67 3.31
C SER A 68 19.74 3.62 3.29
N GLY A 69 19.07 4.75 3.09
CA GLY A 69 17.62 4.82 3.02
C GLY A 69 17.03 4.00 1.88
N ARG A 70 17.71 3.91 0.75
CA ARG A 70 17.26 3.09 -0.39
C ARG A 70 17.32 1.60 -0.07
N ALA A 71 18.42 1.14 0.52
CA ALA A 71 18.56 -0.26 0.92
C ALA A 71 17.53 -0.64 2.00
N LYS A 72 17.33 0.23 2.98
CA LYS A 72 16.31 0.02 4.03
C LYS A 72 14.90 0.00 3.45
N LEU A 73 14.59 0.86 2.48
CA LEU A 73 13.29 0.86 1.80
C LEU A 73 13.01 -0.48 1.12
N GLU A 74 13.99 -1.03 0.42
CA GLU A 74 13.89 -2.34 -0.23
C GLU A 74 13.68 -3.45 0.79
N GLN A 75 14.44 -3.44 1.88
CA GLN A 75 14.28 -4.38 2.98
C GLN A 75 12.87 -4.31 3.61
N ILE A 76 12.36 -3.10 3.86
CA ILE A 76 11.00 -2.88 4.38
C ILE A 76 9.96 -3.47 3.41
N PHE A 77 10.10 -3.21 2.11
CA PHE A 77 9.19 -3.76 1.11
C PHE A 77 9.24 -5.29 1.07
N ALA A 78 10.43 -5.88 1.09
CA ALA A 78 10.58 -7.33 1.13
C ALA A 78 9.88 -7.92 2.36
N GLU A 79 10.11 -7.37 3.55
CA GLU A 79 9.52 -7.85 4.79
C GLU A 79 7.97 -7.72 4.78
N VAL A 80 7.46 -6.56 4.38
CA VAL A 80 6.01 -6.31 4.31
C VAL A 80 5.32 -7.22 3.31
N MET A 81 5.95 -7.54 2.19
CA MET A 81 5.39 -8.40 1.15
C MET A 81 5.67 -9.89 1.38
N GLY A 82 6.51 -10.24 2.38
CA GLY A 82 6.92 -11.61 2.64
C GLY A 82 7.80 -12.19 1.52
N ALA A 83 8.61 -11.34 0.88
CA ALA A 83 9.55 -11.70 -0.17
C ALA A 83 10.98 -11.81 0.39
N GLU A 84 11.86 -12.52 -0.31
CA GLU A 84 13.28 -12.62 0.05
C GLU A 84 14.00 -11.30 -0.19
N ASP A 85 13.59 -10.57 -1.22
CA ASP A 85 14.18 -9.28 -1.61
C ASP A 85 13.14 -8.42 -2.34
N ALA A 86 13.42 -7.14 -2.48
CA ALA A 86 12.61 -6.20 -3.23
C ALA A 86 13.48 -5.18 -3.98
N LEU A 87 13.01 -4.74 -5.12
CA LEU A 87 13.65 -3.69 -5.90
C LEU A 87 12.71 -2.49 -6.00
N VAL A 88 13.02 -1.44 -5.25
CA VAL A 88 12.23 -0.21 -5.18
C VAL A 88 13.07 0.95 -5.70
N ARG A 89 12.84 1.34 -6.94
CA ARG A 89 13.67 2.33 -7.65
C ARG A 89 12.82 3.38 -8.37
N SER A 90 13.21 4.63 -8.24
CA SER A 90 12.58 5.73 -8.99
C SER A 90 12.82 5.65 -10.51
N GLN A 91 13.77 4.83 -10.95
CA GLN A 91 14.05 4.54 -12.36
C GLN A 91 12.96 3.69 -13.02
N PHE A 92 12.10 3.03 -12.25
CA PHE A 92 10.90 2.39 -12.78
C PHE A 92 9.85 3.45 -13.11
N GLN A 93 9.76 3.83 -14.37
CA GLN A 93 8.91 4.94 -14.84
C GLN A 93 7.41 4.62 -14.86
N SER A 94 7.04 3.32 -14.82
CA SER A 94 5.66 2.87 -14.84
C SER A 94 5.53 1.44 -14.34
N GLY A 95 4.31 1.02 -13.97
CA GLY A 95 4.03 -0.38 -13.63
C GLY A 95 4.34 -1.34 -14.79
N THR A 96 4.07 -0.93 -16.03
CA THR A 96 4.43 -1.71 -17.22
C THR A 96 5.95 -1.89 -17.35
N HIS A 97 6.72 -0.85 -17.06
CA HIS A 97 8.19 -0.95 -17.06
C HIS A 97 8.67 -1.91 -15.98
N THR A 98 8.10 -1.85 -14.77
CA THR A 98 8.43 -2.78 -13.68
C THR A 98 8.15 -4.22 -14.06
N LEU A 99 6.98 -4.51 -14.66
CA LEU A 99 6.63 -5.84 -15.16
C LEU A 99 7.61 -6.31 -16.26
N ALA A 100 7.96 -5.45 -17.21
CA ALA A 100 8.91 -5.77 -18.25
C ALA A 100 10.29 -6.12 -17.68
N VAL A 101 10.79 -5.32 -16.71
CA VAL A 101 12.07 -5.59 -16.04
C VAL A 101 12.04 -6.95 -15.33
N ALA A 102 10.97 -7.26 -14.58
CA ALA A 102 10.81 -8.54 -13.91
C ALA A 102 10.81 -9.72 -14.90
N LEU A 103 9.99 -9.62 -15.95
CA LEU A 103 9.87 -10.69 -16.96
C LEU A 103 11.19 -10.92 -17.71
N PHE A 104 11.83 -9.87 -18.20
CA PHE A 104 13.10 -9.97 -18.92
C PHE A 104 14.29 -10.36 -18.02
N GLY A 105 14.21 -10.03 -16.74
CA GLY A 105 15.20 -10.45 -15.75
C GLY A 105 15.15 -11.95 -15.44
N LEU A 106 13.96 -12.53 -15.42
CA LEU A 106 13.73 -13.91 -14.99
C LEU A 106 13.60 -14.89 -16.16
N LEU A 107 12.98 -14.49 -17.28
CA LEU A 107 12.64 -15.39 -18.38
C LEU A 107 13.67 -15.34 -19.51
N ARG A 108 13.83 -16.48 -20.18
CA ARG A 108 14.64 -16.65 -21.38
C ARG A 108 13.76 -17.17 -22.52
N ALA A 109 14.25 -17.08 -23.74
CA ALA A 109 13.57 -17.64 -24.92
C ALA A 109 13.35 -19.14 -24.71
N GLY A 110 12.10 -19.57 -24.80
CA GLY A 110 11.68 -20.95 -24.55
C GLY A 110 11.11 -21.24 -23.16
N ASP A 111 11.22 -20.34 -22.23
CA ASP A 111 10.60 -20.48 -20.90
C ASP A 111 9.07 -20.35 -20.98
N THR A 112 8.38 -21.00 -20.06
CA THR A 112 6.92 -20.97 -19.98
C THR A 112 6.46 -20.02 -18.89
N LEU A 113 5.65 -19.01 -19.25
CA LEU A 113 4.98 -18.11 -18.33
C LEU A 113 3.54 -18.58 -18.09
N LEU A 114 3.22 -18.95 -16.85
CA LEU A 114 1.84 -19.21 -16.44
C LEU A 114 1.21 -17.92 -15.92
N ALA A 115 0.16 -17.46 -16.58
CA ALA A 115 -0.57 -16.25 -16.15
C ALA A 115 -2.04 -16.56 -15.92
N ALA A 116 -2.63 -15.95 -14.88
CA ALA A 116 -4.06 -16.02 -14.67
C ALA A 116 -4.80 -15.19 -15.75
N THR A 117 -5.92 -15.74 -16.23
CA THR A 117 -6.76 -15.10 -17.27
C THR A 117 -7.65 -13.96 -16.72
N ASP A 118 -7.43 -13.50 -15.49
CA ASP A 118 -8.23 -12.40 -14.95
C ASP A 118 -7.90 -11.09 -15.68
N ARG A 119 -8.81 -10.69 -16.56
CA ARG A 119 -8.71 -9.47 -17.37
C ARG A 119 -8.81 -8.17 -16.56
N LYS A 120 -9.10 -8.24 -15.26
CA LYS A 120 -9.25 -7.04 -14.41
C LYS A 120 -7.91 -6.37 -14.14
N SER A 121 -6.82 -7.11 -14.05
CA SER A 121 -5.49 -6.55 -13.80
C SER A 121 -4.97 -5.72 -14.97
N THR A 122 -5.33 -6.05 -16.21
CA THR A 122 -4.99 -5.27 -17.41
C THR A 122 -5.84 -4.00 -17.57
N ARG A 123 -7.04 -3.94 -16.99
CA ARG A 123 -7.92 -2.78 -17.05
C ARG A 123 -7.59 -1.71 -16.00
N LEU A 124 -7.01 -2.07 -14.87
CA LEU A 124 -6.62 -1.11 -13.83
C LEU A 124 -5.53 -0.14 -14.30
N ASN A 125 -4.66 -0.57 -15.22
CA ASN A 125 -3.63 0.31 -15.79
C ASN A 125 -4.15 1.22 -16.92
N SER A 126 -5.31 0.95 -17.52
CA SER A 126 -5.88 1.76 -18.58
C SER A 126 -6.84 2.86 -18.07
N SER A 127 -7.24 2.84 -16.80
CA SER A 127 -8.14 3.85 -16.23
C SER A 127 -7.41 5.08 -15.65
N HIS A 128 -6.09 5.13 -15.71
CA HIS A 128 -5.29 6.29 -15.30
C HIS A 128 -4.89 7.21 -16.45
N SER A 129 -5.41 7.00 -17.64
CA SER A 129 -5.21 7.88 -18.80
C SER A 129 -6.49 8.63 -19.13
N VAL A 130 -6.87 9.57 -18.28
CA VAL A 130 -7.73 10.71 -18.62
C VAL A 130 -7.18 11.92 -17.92
#